data_c25f7a87feaa2ee0436c9254978cce01
#
_entry.id   c25f7a87feaa2ee0436c9254978cce01
#
_cell.length_a   1.000
_cell.length_b   1.000
_cell.length_c   1.000
_cell.angle_alpha   90.00
_cell.angle_beta   90.00
_cell.angle_gamma   90.00
#
_symmetry.space_group_name_H-M   'P 1'
#
loop_
_entity.id
_entity.type
_entity.pdbx_description
1 polymer ?
#
loop_
_entity_poly.entity_id
_entity_poly.type
_entity_poly.pdbx_seq_one_letter_code
_entity_poly.pdbx_strand_id
1 'polypeptide(L)'
;MLDFLGITINLKHIISPIVYIIVGIIIFKVLKRLIEKATSNKKNLKAIQKQKINTLRALIINILKYTICIFIALAILAEFGINVKSILAGLGIGTALIGLAFQDLAKDLIAGFSIITEGSYEIGDTIEIDGFMGEVVFIGLRTTRIRNYKGATKIIANHYMDNLINYSNNNSLAVVDVS
;
A
#
# COMPACT_ATOMS: atom_id res chain seq x y z
N MET A 1 41.50 -21.98 -10.82
CA MET A 1 41.63 -22.81 -9.63
C MET A 1 42.97 -22.40 -9.01
N LEU A 2 42.93 -21.67 -7.92
CA LEU A 2 44.17 -21.27 -7.21
C LEU A 2 44.24 -22.11 -5.95
N ASP A 3 45.13 -23.13 -5.99
CA ASP A 3 45.46 -23.94 -4.82
C ASP A 3 46.48 -23.17 -3.96
N PHE A 4 45.98 -22.51 -2.95
CA PHE A 4 46.81 -21.92 -1.90
C PHE A 4 46.44 -22.62 -0.59
N LEU A 5 47.41 -23.34 -0.01
CA LEU A 5 47.29 -24.04 1.30
C LEU A 5 46.24 -25.16 1.40
N GLY A 6 46.04 -25.99 0.35
CA GLY A 6 45.13 -27.13 0.45
C GLY A 6 43.65 -26.84 0.58
N ILE A 7 43.27 -25.58 0.44
CA ILE A 7 41.85 -25.12 0.42
C ILE A 7 41.52 -24.82 -1.03
N THR A 8 40.73 -25.69 -1.67
CA THR A 8 40.17 -25.43 -2.99
C THR A 8 39.09 -24.34 -2.85
N ILE A 9 39.51 -23.09 -2.87
CA ILE A 9 38.60 -21.94 -2.85
C ILE A 9 37.95 -21.89 -4.24
N ASN A 10 36.69 -22.30 -4.32
CA ASN A 10 35.93 -22.15 -5.52
C ASN A 10 35.64 -20.65 -5.73
N LEU A 11 36.32 -20.05 -6.70
CA LEU A 11 36.24 -18.60 -6.99
C LEU A 11 34.80 -18.09 -7.07
N LYS A 12 33.86 -18.98 -7.45
CA LYS A 12 32.42 -18.73 -7.50
C LYS A 12 31.87 -18.30 -6.14
N HIS A 13 32.22 -18.98 -5.03
CA HIS A 13 31.71 -18.67 -3.68
C HIS A 13 32.21 -17.32 -3.14
N ILE A 14 33.25 -16.75 -3.76
CA ILE A 14 33.72 -15.40 -3.41
C ILE A 14 33.03 -14.35 -4.29
N ILE A 15 32.88 -14.62 -5.57
CA ILE A 15 32.32 -13.68 -6.54
C ILE A 15 30.83 -13.51 -6.36
N SER A 16 30.06 -14.61 -6.15
CA SER A 16 28.60 -14.56 -6.02
C SER A 16 28.10 -13.63 -4.92
N PRO A 17 28.60 -13.63 -3.67
CA PRO A 17 28.18 -12.72 -2.63
C PRO A 17 28.42 -11.25 -2.98
N ILE A 18 29.57 -10.97 -3.63
CA ILE A 18 29.92 -9.61 -4.06
C ILE A 18 28.91 -9.12 -5.11
N VAL A 19 28.55 -9.98 -6.05
CA VAL A 19 27.53 -9.66 -7.08
C VAL A 19 26.18 -9.40 -6.43
N TYR A 20 25.72 -10.24 -5.48
CA TYR A 20 24.44 -10.04 -4.77
C TYR A 20 24.41 -8.71 -4.03
N ILE A 21 25.48 -8.34 -3.35
CA ILE A 21 25.61 -7.05 -2.65
C ILE A 21 25.54 -5.89 -3.64
N ILE A 22 26.29 -5.94 -4.76
CA ILE A 22 26.31 -4.89 -5.78
C ILE A 22 24.90 -4.71 -6.39
N VAL A 23 24.27 -5.81 -6.80
CA VAL A 23 22.91 -5.80 -7.37
C VAL A 23 21.93 -5.23 -6.35
N GLY A 24 21.98 -5.66 -5.09
CA GLY A 24 21.10 -5.13 -4.04
C GLY A 24 21.29 -3.63 -3.79
N ILE A 25 22.53 -3.14 -3.80
CA ILE A 25 22.83 -1.70 -3.68
C ILE A 25 22.26 -0.94 -4.87
N ILE A 26 22.38 -1.47 -6.09
CA ILE A 26 21.83 -0.84 -7.30
C ILE A 26 20.30 -0.76 -7.20
N ILE A 27 19.65 -1.88 -6.90
CA ILE A 27 18.17 -1.94 -6.72
C ILE A 27 17.74 -0.94 -5.65
N PHE A 28 18.40 -0.93 -4.49
CA PHE A 28 18.08 0.00 -3.41
C PHE A 28 18.21 1.46 -3.84
N LYS A 29 19.31 1.82 -4.52
CA LYS A 29 19.53 3.19 -5.01
C LYS A 29 18.50 3.63 -6.03
N VAL A 30 18.12 2.74 -6.95
CA VAL A 30 17.09 3.02 -7.97
C VAL A 30 15.74 3.27 -7.30
N LEU A 31 15.28 2.35 -6.44
CA LEU A 31 14.00 2.47 -5.74
C LEU A 31 13.97 3.69 -4.82
N LYS A 32 15.04 3.96 -4.08
CA LYS A 32 15.17 5.16 -3.25
C LYS A 32 15.02 6.44 -4.07
N ARG A 33 15.70 6.53 -5.23
CA ARG A 33 15.58 7.70 -6.13
C ARG A 33 14.15 7.87 -6.67
N LEU A 34 13.47 6.79 -7.02
CA LEU A 34 12.07 6.84 -7.47
C LEU A 34 11.14 7.38 -6.37
N ILE A 35 11.30 6.89 -5.13
CA ILE A 35 10.51 7.36 -3.97
C ILE A 35 10.80 8.84 -3.69
N GLU A 36 12.07 9.24 -3.71
CA GLU A 36 12.47 10.63 -3.49
C GLU A 36 11.92 11.56 -4.57
N LYS A 37 11.99 11.16 -5.84
CA LYS A 37 11.44 11.92 -6.97
C LYS A 37 9.91 12.05 -6.88
N ALA A 38 9.21 10.97 -6.57
CA ALA A 38 7.75 10.99 -6.39
C ALA A 38 7.29 11.90 -5.24
N THR A 39 8.15 12.04 -4.21
CA THR A 39 7.80 12.81 -3.01
C THR A 39 8.32 14.27 -3.06
N SER A 40 9.31 14.56 -3.92
CA SER A 40 9.99 15.86 -4.01
C SER A 40 9.16 16.99 -4.62
N ASN A 41 8.15 16.68 -5.43
CA ASN A 41 7.46 17.66 -6.29
C ASN A 41 6.38 18.52 -5.57
N LYS A 42 6.35 18.52 -4.24
CA LYS A 42 5.33 19.23 -3.45
C LYS A 42 5.90 20.48 -2.78
N LYS A 43 6.25 21.52 -3.60
CA LYS A 43 6.89 22.76 -3.12
C LYS A 43 6.02 23.65 -2.23
N ASN A 44 4.68 23.53 -2.25
CA ASN A 44 3.75 24.43 -1.55
C ASN A 44 3.01 23.82 -0.35
N LEU A 45 3.62 22.84 0.34
CA LEU A 45 2.98 22.19 1.48
C LEU A 45 3.24 22.95 2.79
N LYS A 46 2.21 23.03 3.65
CA LYS A 46 2.35 23.49 5.04
C LYS A 46 3.39 22.63 5.80
N ALA A 47 4.09 23.21 6.77
CA ALA A 47 5.16 22.55 7.53
C ALA A 47 4.76 21.17 8.08
N ILE A 48 3.54 21.06 8.64
CA ILE A 48 2.99 19.80 9.19
C ILE A 48 2.82 18.71 8.12
N GLN A 49 2.36 19.09 6.92
CA GLN A 49 2.19 18.14 5.80
C GLN A 49 3.55 17.65 5.29
N LYS A 50 4.55 18.55 5.23
CA LYS A 50 5.92 18.20 4.85
C LYS A 50 6.55 17.22 5.84
N GLN A 51 6.33 17.42 7.14
CA GLN A 51 6.82 16.50 8.17
C GLN A 51 6.20 15.11 8.02
N LYS A 52 4.87 15.01 7.86
CA LYS A 52 4.18 13.71 7.63
C LYS A 52 4.73 12.97 6.41
N ILE A 53 4.94 13.66 5.29
CA ILE A 53 5.48 13.06 4.07
C ILE A 53 6.92 12.58 4.29
N ASN A 54 7.75 13.36 4.98
CA ASN A 54 9.13 12.96 5.27
C ASN A 54 9.19 11.73 6.17
N THR A 55 8.33 11.64 7.18
CA THR A 55 8.24 10.47 8.06
C THR A 55 7.81 9.23 7.27
N LEU A 56 6.75 9.34 6.45
CA LEU A 56 6.29 8.23 5.60
C LEU A 56 7.37 7.78 4.62
N ARG A 57 8.06 8.73 3.98
CA ARG A 57 9.18 8.43 3.09
C ARG A 57 10.30 7.67 3.81
N ALA A 58 10.68 8.13 5.00
CA ALA A 58 11.72 7.48 5.80
C ALA A 58 11.31 6.05 6.19
N LEU A 59 10.05 5.85 6.60
CA LEU A 59 9.52 4.52 6.91
C LEU A 59 9.59 3.57 5.70
N ILE A 60 9.12 4.01 4.53
CA ILE A 60 9.13 3.20 3.30
C ILE A 60 10.56 2.84 2.91
N ILE A 61 11.49 3.81 2.94
CA ILE A 61 12.90 3.58 2.60
C ILE A 61 13.54 2.60 3.59
N ASN A 62 13.24 2.69 4.89
CA ASN A 62 13.78 1.77 5.88
C ASN A 62 13.23 0.35 5.71
N ILE A 63 11.91 0.19 5.49
CA ILE A 63 11.31 -1.12 5.20
C ILE A 63 11.99 -1.73 3.98
N LEU A 64 12.12 -0.99 2.89
CA LEU A 64 12.75 -1.43 1.66
C LEU A 64 14.22 -1.85 1.89
N LYS A 65 14.97 -1.05 2.64
CA LYS A 65 16.37 -1.35 3.00
C LYS A 65 16.48 -2.69 3.74
N TYR A 66 15.68 -2.89 4.78
CA TYR A 66 15.73 -4.13 5.57
C TYR A 66 15.26 -5.34 4.76
N THR A 67 14.23 -5.19 3.95
CA THR A 67 13.76 -6.26 3.05
C THR A 67 14.87 -6.70 2.10
N ILE A 68 15.51 -5.76 1.39
CA ILE A 68 16.62 -6.07 0.48
C ILE A 68 17.79 -6.71 1.25
N CYS A 69 18.14 -6.21 2.43
CA CYS A 69 19.21 -6.76 3.26
C CYS A 69 18.94 -8.23 3.65
N ILE A 70 17.70 -8.56 4.04
CA ILE A 70 17.30 -9.93 4.37
C ILE A 70 17.45 -10.84 3.15
N PHE A 71 16.97 -10.42 1.96
CA PHE A 71 17.09 -11.25 0.76
C PHE A 71 18.53 -11.45 0.31
N ILE A 72 19.39 -10.44 0.42
CA ILE A 72 20.83 -10.58 0.14
C ILE A 72 21.45 -11.56 1.13
N ALA A 73 21.16 -11.45 2.42
CA ALA A 73 21.68 -12.35 3.45
C ALA A 73 21.27 -13.81 3.16
N LEU A 74 20.00 -14.05 2.83
CA LEU A 74 19.51 -15.39 2.46
C LEU A 74 20.17 -15.92 1.19
N ALA A 75 20.38 -15.09 0.18
CA ALA A 75 21.06 -15.49 -1.04
C ALA A 75 22.53 -15.89 -0.77
N ILE A 76 23.21 -15.15 0.09
CA ILE A 76 24.59 -15.47 0.52
C ILE A 76 24.60 -16.79 1.30
N LEU A 77 23.71 -16.97 2.27
CA LEU A 77 23.61 -18.21 3.05
C LEU A 77 23.36 -19.44 2.15
N ALA A 78 22.50 -19.30 1.16
CA ALA A 78 22.21 -20.34 0.17
C ALA A 78 23.45 -20.72 -0.65
N GLU A 79 24.28 -19.75 -1.04
CA GLU A 79 25.52 -19.98 -1.79
C GLU A 79 26.55 -20.80 -0.98
N PHE A 80 26.57 -20.63 0.35
CA PHE A 80 27.37 -21.43 1.27
C PHE A 80 26.78 -22.79 1.61
N GLY A 81 25.71 -23.21 0.90
CA GLY A 81 25.07 -24.51 1.08
C GLY A 81 24.14 -24.59 2.31
N ILE A 82 23.88 -23.49 2.99
CA ILE A 82 22.92 -23.46 4.11
C ILE A 82 21.51 -23.61 3.56
N ASN A 83 20.73 -24.53 4.14
CA ASN A 83 19.35 -24.76 3.72
C ASN A 83 18.44 -23.59 4.18
N VAL A 84 18.24 -22.62 3.31
CA VAL A 84 17.37 -21.45 3.57
C VAL A 84 15.87 -21.74 3.39
N LYS A 85 15.49 -22.96 2.94
CA LYS A 85 14.08 -23.30 2.67
C LYS A 85 13.20 -23.16 3.91
N SER A 86 13.68 -23.58 5.07
CA SER A 86 12.94 -23.45 6.34
C SER A 86 12.76 -22.00 6.75
N ILE A 87 13.78 -21.15 6.51
CA ILE A 87 13.71 -19.70 6.79
C ILE A 87 12.69 -19.05 5.85
N LEU A 88 12.74 -19.39 4.55
CA LEU A 88 11.79 -18.88 3.55
C LEU A 88 10.37 -19.35 3.85
N ALA A 89 10.17 -20.59 4.29
CA ALA A 89 8.85 -21.09 4.70
C ALA A 89 8.31 -20.28 5.90
N GLY A 90 9.12 -20.03 6.93
CA GLY A 90 8.75 -19.20 8.07
C GLY A 90 8.43 -17.75 7.68
N LEU A 91 9.24 -17.14 6.81
CA LEU A 91 8.96 -15.82 6.26
C LEU A 91 7.68 -15.79 5.43
N GLY A 92 7.39 -16.86 4.69
CA GLY A 92 6.15 -17.02 3.93
C GLY A 92 4.91 -17.00 4.83
N ILE A 93 4.93 -17.74 5.93
CA ILE A 93 3.85 -17.76 6.93
C ILE A 93 3.72 -16.35 7.55
N GLY A 94 4.82 -15.73 7.96
CA GLY A 94 4.81 -14.37 8.51
C GLY A 94 4.22 -13.35 7.53
N THR A 95 4.58 -13.44 6.26
CA THR A 95 4.06 -12.58 5.19
C THR A 95 2.56 -12.81 4.97
N ALA A 96 2.10 -14.06 5.02
CA ALA A 96 0.68 -14.39 4.91
C ALA A 96 -0.14 -13.76 6.05
N LEU A 97 0.35 -13.82 7.30
CA LEU A 97 -0.28 -13.17 8.45
C LEU A 97 -0.35 -11.64 8.30
N ILE A 98 0.72 -11.03 7.81
CA ILE A 98 0.75 -9.60 7.50
C ILE A 98 -0.27 -9.29 6.39
N GLY A 99 -0.34 -10.11 5.33
CA GLY A 99 -1.31 -9.97 4.25
C GLY A 99 -2.77 -10.00 4.76
N LEU A 100 -3.08 -10.94 5.66
CA LEU A 100 -4.39 -11.01 6.30
C LEU A 100 -4.70 -9.77 7.14
N ALA A 101 -3.71 -9.24 7.88
CA ALA A 101 -3.89 -8.01 8.65
C ALA A 101 -4.16 -6.77 7.77
N PHE A 102 -3.65 -6.75 6.53
CA PHE A 102 -3.85 -5.67 5.56
C PHE A 102 -4.99 -5.93 4.57
N GLN A 103 -5.73 -7.04 4.71
CA GLN A 103 -6.78 -7.45 3.78
C GLN A 103 -7.85 -6.36 3.57
N ASP A 104 -8.36 -5.77 4.65
CA ASP A 104 -9.41 -4.76 4.54
C ASP A 104 -8.90 -3.46 3.91
N LEU A 105 -7.64 -3.10 4.16
CA LEU A 105 -7.03 -1.97 3.45
C LEU A 105 -6.97 -2.21 1.94
N ALA A 106 -6.62 -3.43 1.51
CA ALA A 106 -6.60 -3.78 0.10
C ALA A 106 -8.01 -3.74 -0.52
N LYS A 107 -9.03 -4.27 0.20
CA LYS A 107 -10.43 -4.17 -0.23
C LYS A 107 -10.88 -2.72 -0.37
N ASP A 108 -10.54 -1.84 0.60
CA ASP A 108 -10.85 -0.41 0.53
C ASP A 108 -10.29 0.26 -0.72
N LEU A 109 -9.02 -0.03 -1.06
CA LEU A 109 -8.37 0.56 -2.23
C LEU A 109 -8.99 0.07 -3.54
N ILE A 110 -9.33 -1.22 -3.64
CA ILE A 110 -9.99 -1.80 -4.81
C ILE A 110 -11.40 -1.20 -4.96
N ALA A 111 -12.18 -1.18 -3.88
CA ALA A 111 -13.52 -0.58 -3.89
C ALA A 111 -13.47 0.91 -4.24
N GLY A 112 -12.54 1.67 -3.67
CA GLY A 112 -12.38 3.09 -4.01
C GLY A 112 -12.00 3.33 -5.47
N PHE A 113 -11.17 2.47 -6.05
CA PHE A 113 -10.85 2.51 -7.48
C PHE A 113 -12.09 2.18 -8.33
N SER A 114 -12.87 1.15 -7.97
CA SER A 114 -14.09 0.76 -8.65
C SER A 114 -15.13 1.89 -8.61
N ILE A 115 -15.38 2.49 -7.45
CA ILE A 115 -16.30 3.63 -7.31
C ILE A 115 -15.95 4.76 -8.26
N ILE A 116 -14.65 5.13 -8.36
CA ILE A 116 -14.19 6.23 -9.21
C ILE A 116 -14.29 5.87 -10.70
N THR A 117 -14.03 4.62 -11.07
CA THR A 117 -14.02 4.19 -12.50
C THR A 117 -15.39 3.84 -13.02
N GLU A 118 -16.27 3.29 -12.19
CA GLU A 118 -17.62 2.87 -12.57
C GLU A 118 -18.65 3.99 -12.38
N GLY A 119 -18.34 5.01 -11.55
CA GLY A 119 -19.25 6.11 -11.29
C GLY A 119 -20.50 5.67 -10.54
N SER A 120 -20.40 4.70 -9.61
CA SER A 120 -21.54 4.18 -8.84
C SER A 120 -22.28 5.29 -8.09
N TYR A 121 -21.56 6.34 -7.68
CA TYR A 121 -22.05 7.61 -7.15
C TYR A 121 -20.96 8.68 -7.27
N GLU A 122 -21.37 9.95 -7.25
CA GLU A 122 -20.48 11.10 -7.40
C GLU A 122 -20.57 12.04 -6.19
N ILE A 123 -19.60 12.98 -6.11
CA ILE A 123 -19.65 14.05 -5.10
C ILE A 123 -20.85 14.93 -5.38
N GLY A 124 -21.73 15.13 -4.40
CA GLY A 124 -23.00 15.83 -4.48
C GLY A 124 -24.22 14.92 -4.51
N ASP A 125 -24.03 13.62 -4.76
CA ASP A 125 -25.13 12.66 -4.70
C ASP A 125 -25.65 12.47 -3.27
N THR A 126 -26.97 12.27 -3.16
CA THR A 126 -27.61 11.88 -1.91
C THR A 126 -27.69 10.37 -1.86
N ILE A 127 -27.03 9.78 -0.89
CA ILE A 127 -26.98 8.34 -0.68
C ILE A 127 -27.43 7.96 0.74
N GLU A 128 -27.93 6.75 0.88
CA GLU A 128 -28.23 6.15 2.18
C GLU A 128 -27.43 4.86 2.37
N ILE A 129 -26.84 4.72 3.54
CA ILE A 129 -26.10 3.52 3.95
C ILE A 129 -26.26 3.29 5.46
N ASP A 130 -26.64 2.08 5.85
CA ASP A 130 -26.92 1.70 7.24
C ASP A 130 -27.87 2.68 7.95
N GLY A 131 -28.94 3.13 7.26
CA GLY A 131 -29.91 4.08 7.79
C GLY A 131 -29.38 5.50 7.98
N PHE A 132 -28.17 5.82 7.48
CA PHE A 132 -27.63 7.17 7.46
C PHE A 132 -27.74 7.74 6.06
N MET A 133 -28.62 8.71 5.87
CA MET A 133 -28.85 9.43 4.62
C MET A 133 -28.08 10.73 4.62
N GLY A 134 -27.42 11.06 3.51
CA GLY A 134 -26.67 12.32 3.37
C GLY A 134 -26.03 12.49 2.01
N GLU A 135 -25.51 13.69 1.77
CA GLU A 135 -24.81 14.07 0.56
C GLU A 135 -23.34 13.59 0.62
N VAL A 136 -22.85 13.06 -0.49
CA VAL A 136 -21.43 12.68 -0.67
C VAL A 136 -20.59 13.94 -0.78
N VAL A 137 -19.77 14.21 0.24
CA VAL A 137 -18.91 15.41 0.27
C VAL A 137 -17.46 15.12 -0.09
N PHE A 138 -17.05 13.84 -0.11
CA PHE A 138 -15.70 13.45 -0.44
C PHE A 138 -15.63 11.97 -0.81
N ILE A 139 -14.91 11.66 -1.89
CA ILE A 139 -14.56 10.30 -2.30
C ILE A 139 -13.04 10.20 -2.34
N GLY A 140 -12.48 9.31 -1.52
CA GLY A 140 -11.05 9.01 -1.49
C GLY A 140 -10.77 7.56 -1.87
N LEU A 141 -9.50 7.20 -2.01
CA LEU A 141 -9.11 5.82 -2.33
C LEU A 141 -9.51 4.80 -1.27
N ARG A 142 -9.58 5.22 0.00
CA ARG A 142 -9.90 4.33 1.12
C ARG A 142 -11.26 4.57 1.73
N THR A 143 -11.71 5.83 1.76
CA THR A 143 -12.93 6.23 2.50
C THR A 143 -13.75 7.21 1.70
N THR A 144 -15.07 7.07 1.81
CA THR A 144 -16.06 8.05 1.37
C THR A 144 -16.63 8.79 2.59
N ARG A 145 -16.95 10.08 2.45
CA ARG A 145 -17.58 10.89 3.49
C ARG A 145 -18.92 11.37 3.01
N ILE A 146 -19.95 11.14 3.84
CA ILE A 146 -21.30 11.62 3.61
C ILE A 146 -21.71 12.55 4.74
N ARG A 147 -22.44 13.62 4.42
CA ARG A 147 -22.90 14.63 5.39
C ARG A 147 -24.43 14.70 5.35
N ASN A 148 -25.05 14.59 6.49
CA ASN A 148 -26.49 14.74 6.60
C ASN A 148 -26.90 16.22 6.72
N TYR A 149 -28.23 16.48 6.65
CA TYR A 149 -28.82 17.81 6.78
C TYR A 149 -28.56 18.47 8.15
N LYS A 150 -28.25 17.68 9.20
CA LYS A 150 -27.87 18.20 10.54
C LYS A 150 -26.39 18.58 10.62
N GLY A 151 -25.61 18.42 9.53
CA GLY A 151 -24.19 18.71 9.48
C GLY A 151 -23.28 17.59 10.02
N ALA A 152 -23.83 16.46 10.48
CA ALA A 152 -23.04 15.32 10.90
C ALA A 152 -22.40 14.66 9.68
N THR A 153 -21.11 14.32 9.79
CA THR A 153 -20.36 13.64 8.73
C THR A 153 -20.04 12.22 9.15
N LYS A 154 -20.52 11.23 8.38
CA LYS A 154 -20.14 9.81 8.53
C LYS A 154 -18.97 9.52 7.59
N ILE A 155 -17.92 8.90 8.11
CA ILE A 155 -16.74 8.45 7.35
C ILE A 155 -16.84 6.94 7.23
N ILE A 156 -16.87 6.43 6.01
CA ILE A 156 -17.13 5.02 5.73
C ILE A 156 -15.94 4.49 4.91
N ALA A 157 -15.44 3.32 5.26
CA ALA A 157 -14.46 2.62 4.46
C ALA A 157 -15.10 2.13 3.15
N ASN A 158 -14.41 2.28 2.02
CA ASN A 158 -15.02 2.06 0.70
C ASN A 158 -15.54 0.63 0.50
N HIS A 159 -14.94 -0.38 1.12
CA HIS A 159 -15.40 -1.76 0.99
C HIS A 159 -16.74 -2.04 1.69
N TYR A 160 -17.25 -1.12 2.53
CA TYR A 160 -18.59 -1.20 3.11
C TYR A 160 -19.66 -0.50 2.28
N MET A 161 -19.30 0.09 1.13
CA MET A 161 -20.21 0.85 0.27
C MET A 161 -21.00 -0.05 -0.70
N ASP A 162 -20.98 -1.38 -0.52
CA ASP A 162 -21.62 -2.35 -1.43
C ASP A 162 -23.15 -2.27 -1.41
N ASN A 163 -23.75 -1.89 -0.26
CA ASN A 163 -25.21 -1.89 -0.05
C ASN A 163 -25.75 -0.47 0.18
N LEU A 164 -25.43 0.45 -0.73
CA LEU A 164 -25.95 1.82 -0.67
C LEU A 164 -27.20 1.98 -1.56
N ILE A 165 -28.05 2.93 -1.19
CA ILE A 165 -29.14 3.42 -2.03
C ILE A 165 -28.74 4.80 -2.53
N ASN A 166 -28.67 5.00 -3.86
CA ASN A 166 -28.42 6.29 -4.47
C ASN A 166 -29.73 6.93 -4.92
N TYR A 167 -30.11 8.06 -4.30
CA TYR A 167 -31.33 8.79 -4.61
C TYR A 167 -31.14 9.83 -5.73
N SER A 168 -29.92 10.11 -6.16
CA SER A 168 -29.61 11.12 -7.18
C SER A 168 -29.46 10.56 -8.60
N ASN A 169 -29.32 9.24 -8.75
CA ASN A 169 -29.01 8.59 -10.03
C ASN A 169 -30.19 8.52 -11.02
N ASN A 170 -31.40 8.90 -10.60
CA ASN A 170 -32.55 9.09 -11.45
C ASN A 170 -33.36 10.27 -10.94
N ASN A 171 -34.08 10.97 -11.83
CA ASN A 171 -35.05 12.00 -11.45
C ASN A 171 -35.99 11.45 -10.37
N SER A 172 -35.62 11.60 -9.12
CA SER A 172 -36.44 11.19 -8.01
C SER A 172 -37.68 12.10 -8.01
N LEU A 173 -38.83 11.53 -8.34
CA LEU A 173 -40.12 12.17 -8.13
C LEU A 173 -40.25 12.39 -6.62
N ALA A 174 -40.18 13.64 -6.18
CA ALA A 174 -40.56 13.99 -4.81
C ALA A 174 -42.03 13.70 -4.65
N VAL A 175 -42.38 12.56 -4.07
CA VAL A 175 -43.75 12.29 -3.62
C VAL A 175 -43.97 13.10 -2.34
N VAL A 176 -44.54 14.30 -2.47
CA VAL A 176 -45.02 15.06 -1.32
C VAL A 176 -46.38 14.46 -0.94
N ASP A 177 -46.40 13.64 0.11
CA ASP A 177 -47.63 13.15 0.71
C ASP A 177 -48.22 14.32 1.51
N VAL A 178 -49.23 14.97 0.93
CA VAL A 178 -49.99 16.06 1.57
C VAL A 178 -51.16 15.39 2.27
N SER A 179 -51.00 15.06 3.54
CA SER A 179 -52.10 14.65 4.44
C SER A 179 -52.70 15.85 5.15
#